data_1a3cfe57980f8668b0966cc6f531c8fc
#
_entry.id   1a3cfe57980f8668b0966cc6f531c8fc
#
_cell.length_a   1.000
_cell.length_b   1.000
_cell.length_c   1.000
_cell.angle_alpha   90.00
_cell.angle_beta   90.00
_cell.angle_gamma   90.00
#
_symmetry.space_group_name_H-M   'P 1'
#
loop_
_entity.id
_entity.type
_entity.pdbx_description
1 polymer ?
#
loop_
_entity_poly.entity_id
_entity_poly.type
_entity_poly.pdbx_seq_one_letter_code
_entity_poly.pdbx_strand_id
1 'polypeptide(L)'
;MERITYDEFSMFGENISEYGLDISSVPRVQRVSTKLGDGRTLSALKWGSGEPRVVFVHGSGQNAHTWDTVALALNVPLIAVDLPGHGHSSWRDDTTYSPQGMAEDLAVVIQQHAPKAAAIVGMSLGG
;
A
#
# COMPACT_ATOMS: atom_id res chain seq x y z
N MET A 1 -22.90 -22.96 0.60
CA MET A 1 -22.63 -21.67 -0.04
C MET A 1 -21.19 -21.62 -0.50
N GLU A 2 -20.96 -21.48 -1.78
CA GLU A 2 -19.60 -21.37 -2.30
C GLU A 2 -19.00 -20.01 -1.89
N ARG A 3 -17.75 -20.02 -1.41
CA ARG A 3 -17.00 -18.81 -1.17
C ARG A 3 -16.48 -18.29 -2.51
N ILE A 4 -16.82 -17.05 -2.86
CA ILE A 4 -16.20 -16.36 -3.98
C ILE A 4 -14.77 -15.98 -3.57
N THR A 5 -13.79 -16.49 -4.31
CA THR A 5 -12.40 -16.11 -4.10
C THR A 5 -12.17 -14.73 -4.73
N TYR A 6 -11.81 -13.75 -3.90
CA TYR A 6 -11.47 -12.41 -4.38
C TYR A 6 -9.98 -12.33 -4.65
N ASP A 7 -9.62 -12.00 -5.89
CA ASP A 7 -8.24 -11.70 -6.28
C ASP A 7 -8.06 -10.18 -6.35
N GLU A 8 -7.38 -9.61 -5.37
CA GLU A 8 -7.16 -8.17 -5.29
C GLU A 8 -6.32 -7.60 -6.43
N PHE A 9 -5.63 -8.45 -7.18
CA PHE A 9 -4.77 -8.04 -8.30
C PHE A 9 -5.43 -8.21 -9.67
N SER A 10 -6.67 -8.67 -9.72
CA SER A 10 -7.36 -9.01 -10.97
C SER A 10 -7.64 -7.81 -11.89
N MET A 11 -7.66 -6.59 -11.34
CA MET A 11 -8.00 -5.38 -12.08
C MET A 11 -6.82 -4.71 -12.80
N PHE A 12 -5.60 -5.21 -12.64
CA PHE A 12 -4.41 -4.54 -13.21
C PHE A 12 -4.45 -4.50 -14.74
N GLY A 13 -4.88 -5.57 -15.39
CA GLY A 13 -5.02 -5.59 -16.84
C GLY A 13 -6.02 -4.56 -17.35
N GLU A 14 -7.15 -4.41 -16.67
CA GLU A 14 -8.16 -3.39 -17.01
C GLU A 14 -7.62 -1.99 -16.81
N ASN A 15 -6.91 -1.74 -15.72
CA ASN A 15 -6.30 -0.44 -15.45
C ASN A 15 -5.30 -0.05 -16.54
N ILE A 16 -4.47 -0.98 -16.98
CA ILE A 16 -3.51 -0.76 -18.08
C ILE A 16 -4.26 -0.38 -19.36
N SER A 17 -5.30 -1.12 -19.71
CA SER A 17 -6.09 -0.89 -20.90
C SER A 17 -6.87 0.42 -20.85
N GLU A 18 -7.55 0.70 -19.74
CA GLU A 18 -8.41 1.88 -19.56
C GLU A 18 -7.62 3.19 -19.63
N TYR A 19 -6.42 3.22 -19.04
CA TYR A 19 -5.60 4.43 -18.98
C TYR A 19 -4.52 4.49 -20.06
N GLY A 20 -4.51 3.54 -21.00
CA GLY A 20 -3.57 3.54 -22.12
C GLY A 20 -2.10 3.44 -21.71
N LEU A 21 -1.82 2.70 -20.64
CA LEU A 21 -0.46 2.57 -20.11
C LEU A 21 0.40 1.70 -21.03
N ASP A 22 1.61 2.17 -21.33
CA ASP A 22 2.57 1.44 -22.14
C ASP A 22 3.39 0.48 -21.27
N ILE A 23 2.75 -0.63 -20.90
CA ILE A 23 3.34 -1.65 -20.05
C ILE A 23 3.18 -3.00 -20.75
N SER A 24 4.30 -3.65 -21.02
CA SER A 24 4.34 -4.93 -21.72
C SER A 24 3.93 -6.12 -20.84
N SER A 25 4.03 -5.98 -19.52
CA SER A 25 3.63 -7.01 -18.55
C SER A 25 3.24 -6.37 -17.23
N VAL A 26 2.31 -7.01 -16.51
CA VAL A 26 1.93 -6.57 -15.16
C VAL A 26 3.12 -6.79 -14.23
N PRO A 27 3.56 -5.76 -13.47
CA PRO A 27 4.65 -5.93 -12.51
C PRO A 27 4.28 -6.92 -11.40
N ARG A 28 5.29 -7.49 -10.77
CA ARG A 28 5.08 -8.34 -9.60
C ARG A 28 4.57 -7.50 -8.44
N VAL A 29 3.44 -7.91 -7.87
CA VAL A 29 2.85 -7.27 -6.70
C VAL A 29 2.60 -8.32 -5.63
N GLN A 30 2.95 -8.00 -4.39
CA GLN A 30 2.72 -8.90 -3.27
C GLN A 30 2.30 -8.12 -2.04
N ARG A 31 1.48 -8.74 -1.20
CA ARG A 31 1.18 -8.22 0.13
C ARG A 31 2.35 -8.51 1.05
N VAL A 32 2.77 -7.49 1.81
CA VAL A 32 3.76 -7.62 2.89
C VAL A 32 3.15 -7.12 4.19
N SER A 33 3.63 -7.65 5.30
CA SER A 33 3.12 -7.32 6.64
C SER A 33 4.23 -6.81 7.51
N THR A 34 3.90 -5.88 8.40
CA THR A 34 4.78 -5.39 9.45
C THR A 34 4.08 -5.55 10.78
N LYS A 35 4.69 -6.28 11.71
CA LYS A 35 4.16 -6.44 13.06
C LYS A 35 4.63 -5.28 13.93
N LEU A 36 3.67 -4.59 14.54
CA LEU A 36 3.95 -3.49 15.47
C LEU A 36 4.21 -4.03 16.87
N GLY A 37 4.83 -3.20 17.72
CA GLY A 37 5.21 -3.59 19.08
C GLY A 37 4.03 -3.97 19.98
N ASP A 38 2.83 -3.47 19.69
CA ASP A 38 1.60 -3.78 20.44
C ASP A 38 0.82 -4.99 19.88
N GLY A 39 1.40 -5.71 18.91
CA GLY A 39 0.79 -6.89 18.31
C GLY A 39 -0.09 -6.62 17.10
N ARG A 40 -0.39 -5.36 16.79
CA ARG A 40 -1.10 -5.01 15.55
C ARG A 40 -0.22 -5.29 14.33
N THR A 41 -0.84 -5.47 13.17
CA THR A 41 -0.16 -5.70 11.90
C THR A 41 -0.57 -4.65 10.90
N LEU A 42 0.38 -4.00 10.25
CA LEU A 42 0.13 -3.16 9.08
C LEU A 42 0.45 -3.93 7.82
N SER A 43 -0.36 -3.72 6.80
CA SER A 43 -0.22 -4.34 5.49
C SER A 43 0.17 -3.30 4.46
N ALA A 44 0.91 -3.74 3.44
CA ALA A 44 1.27 -2.91 2.31
C ALA A 44 1.32 -3.75 1.03
N LEU A 45 1.14 -3.11 -0.10
CA LEU A 45 1.40 -3.70 -1.41
C LEU A 45 2.81 -3.32 -1.83
N LYS A 46 3.66 -4.32 -2.05
CA LYS A 46 5.00 -4.14 -2.59
C LYS A 46 4.98 -4.40 -4.09
N TRP A 47 5.32 -3.39 -4.86
CA TRP A 47 5.38 -3.41 -6.31
C TRP A 47 6.83 -3.56 -6.78
N GLY A 48 7.05 -4.50 -7.68
CA GLY A 48 8.38 -4.80 -8.21
C GLY A 48 9.20 -5.70 -7.28
N SER A 49 10.38 -6.11 -7.75
CA SER A 49 11.26 -7.06 -7.04
C SER A 49 12.46 -6.40 -6.37
N GLY A 50 12.70 -5.10 -6.61
CA GLY A 50 13.83 -4.36 -6.04
C GLY A 50 13.50 -3.65 -4.74
N GLU A 51 14.47 -2.93 -4.20
CA GLU A 51 14.28 -2.05 -3.04
C GLU A 51 13.25 -0.96 -3.38
N PRO A 52 12.21 -0.77 -2.57
CA PRO A 52 11.23 0.28 -2.82
C PRO A 52 11.88 1.68 -2.82
N ARG A 53 11.57 2.44 -3.86
CA ARG A 53 12.11 3.79 -4.06
C ARG A 53 11.16 4.87 -3.60
N VAL A 54 9.86 4.56 -3.52
CA VAL A 54 8.79 5.50 -3.17
C VAL A 54 7.81 4.79 -2.24
N VAL A 55 7.29 5.54 -1.28
CA VAL A 55 6.21 5.09 -0.38
C VAL A 55 4.96 5.91 -0.69
N PHE A 56 3.85 5.24 -0.95
CA PHE A 56 2.55 5.87 -1.19
C PHE A 56 1.62 5.67 0.00
N VAL A 57 0.95 6.74 0.42
CA VAL A 57 0.03 6.74 1.57
C VAL A 57 -1.31 7.34 1.16
N HIS A 58 -2.36 6.54 1.27
CA HIS A 58 -3.72 6.89 0.83
C HIS A 58 -4.44 7.86 1.78
N GLY A 59 -5.58 8.38 1.32
CA GLY A 59 -6.47 9.21 2.11
C GLY A 59 -7.45 8.41 2.96
N SER A 60 -8.20 9.13 3.80
CA SER A 60 -9.22 8.51 4.67
C SER A 60 -10.27 7.74 3.87
N GLY A 61 -10.63 6.56 4.36
CA GLY A 61 -11.63 5.70 3.72
C GLY A 61 -11.14 4.95 2.48
N GLN A 62 -9.86 5.08 2.14
CA GLN A 62 -9.23 4.43 1.01
C GLN A 62 -8.36 3.24 1.45
N ASN A 63 -7.49 2.75 0.59
CA ASN A 63 -6.53 1.69 0.89
C ASN A 63 -5.37 1.73 -0.11
N ALA A 64 -4.43 0.79 0.01
CA ALA A 64 -3.25 0.74 -0.86
C ALA A 64 -3.59 0.66 -2.36
N HIS A 65 -4.71 0.06 -2.74
CA HIS A 65 -5.14 -0.04 -4.14
C HIS A 65 -5.51 1.31 -4.78
N THR A 66 -5.71 2.37 -3.99
CA THR A 66 -5.87 3.73 -4.52
C THR A 66 -4.74 4.11 -5.48
N TRP A 67 -3.55 3.57 -5.26
CA TRP A 67 -2.35 3.89 -6.02
C TRP A 67 -2.05 2.95 -7.19
N ASP A 68 -2.91 1.97 -7.47
CA ASP A 68 -2.65 0.93 -8.48
C ASP A 68 -2.29 1.51 -9.85
N THR A 69 -3.09 2.45 -10.35
CA THR A 69 -2.85 3.07 -11.67
C THR A 69 -1.52 3.84 -11.70
N VAL A 70 -1.23 4.60 -10.64
CA VAL A 70 0.04 5.34 -10.52
C VAL A 70 1.22 4.37 -10.44
N ALA A 71 1.09 3.31 -9.66
CA ALA A 71 2.13 2.29 -9.52
C ALA A 71 2.42 1.59 -10.85
N LEU A 72 1.38 1.24 -11.60
CA LEU A 72 1.50 0.66 -12.93
C LEU A 72 2.21 1.62 -13.89
N ALA A 73 1.84 2.89 -13.88
CA ALA A 73 2.42 3.91 -14.76
C ALA A 73 3.89 4.19 -14.44
N LEU A 74 4.25 4.28 -13.16
CA LEU A 74 5.63 4.54 -12.75
C LEU A 74 6.57 3.38 -13.04
N ASN A 75 6.10 2.15 -12.88
CA ASN A 75 6.86 0.93 -13.13
C ASN A 75 8.25 0.93 -12.46
N VAL A 76 8.30 1.35 -11.21
CA VAL A 76 9.51 1.30 -10.36
C VAL A 76 9.17 0.56 -9.06
N PRO A 77 10.16 -0.03 -8.36
CA PRO A 77 9.91 -0.63 -7.07
C PRO A 77 9.35 0.41 -6.09
N LEU A 78 8.20 0.10 -5.47
CA LEU A 78 7.54 0.97 -4.51
C LEU A 78 6.70 0.16 -3.53
N ILE A 79 6.27 0.81 -2.45
CA ILE A 79 5.23 0.27 -1.58
C ILE A 79 4.07 1.24 -1.46
N ALA A 80 2.87 0.69 -1.36
CA ALA A 80 1.65 1.42 -1.03
C ALA A 80 1.08 0.82 0.26
N VAL A 81 0.99 1.63 1.30
CA VAL A 81 0.65 1.17 2.66
C VAL A 81 -0.84 1.28 2.92
N ASP A 82 -1.42 0.27 3.57
CA ASP A 82 -2.73 0.40 4.20
C ASP A 82 -2.55 1.04 5.58
N LEU A 83 -3.11 2.23 5.78
CA LEU A 83 -3.06 2.91 7.07
C LEU A 83 -3.81 2.10 8.15
N PRO A 84 -3.51 2.30 9.45
CA PRO A 84 -4.25 1.64 10.52
C PRO A 84 -5.76 1.76 10.34
N GLY A 85 -6.49 0.65 10.49
CA GLY A 85 -7.94 0.60 10.31
C GLY A 85 -8.42 0.61 8.86
N HIS A 86 -7.50 0.60 7.89
CA HIS A 86 -7.82 0.61 6.46
C HIS A 86 -7.28 -0.66 5.78
N GLY A 87 -7.91 -1.05 4.68
CA GLY A 87 -7.48 -2.20 3.88
C GLY A 87 -7.27 -3.45 4.73
N HIS A 88 -6.09 -4.06 4.61
CA HIS A 88 -5.71 -5.28 5.34
C HIS A 88 -4.97 -4.99 6.65
N SER A 89 -4.77 -3.73 7.01
CA SER A 89 -4.12 -3.37 8.28
C SER A 89 -5.06 -3.53 9.47
N SER A 90 -4.47 -3.81 10.64
CA SER A 90 -5.23 -3.99 11.89
C SER A 90 -5.93 -2.71 12.32
N TRP A 91 -7.05 -2.88 13.00
CA TRP A 91 -7.76 -1.80 13.69
C TRP A 91 -7.10 -1.52 15.04
N ARG A 92 -7.22 -0.29 15.51
CA ARG A 92 -6.80 0.06 16.88
C ARG A 92 -7.92 -0.29 17.86
N ASP A 93 -7.58 -0.96 18.96
CA ASP A 93 -8.54 -1.35 20.00
C ASP A 93 -9.16 -0.13 20.70
N ASP A 94 -8.37 0.95 20.84
CA ASP A 94 -8.82 2.18 21.49
C ASP A 94 -9.57 3.12 20.54
N THR A 95 -9.76 2.73 19.29
CA THR A 95 -10.39 3.53 18.22
C THR A 95 -9.79 4.92 18.02
N THR A 96 -8.58 5.16 18.50
CA THR A 96 -7.86 6.43 18.37
C THR A 96 -7.02 6.43 17.10
N TYR A 97 -7.41 7.25 16.13
CA TYR A 97 -6.73 7.36 14.82
C TYR A 97 -6.19 8.77 14.61
N SER A 98 -5.23 9.18 15.45
CA SER A 98 -4.57 10.47 15.26
C SER A 98 -3.54 10.40 14.11
N PRO A 99 -3.36 11.48 13.34
CA PRO A 99 -2.30 11.53 12.33
C PRO A 99 -0.91 11.23 12.89
N GLN A 100 -0.61 11.72 14.08
CA GLN A 100 0.67 11.47 14.74
C GLN A 100 0.88 9.98 15.06
N GLY A 101 -0.12 9.31 15.61
CA GLY A 101 -0.06 7.87 15.91
C GLY A 101 0.07 7.04 14.64
N MET A 102 -0.64 7.42 13.58
CA MET A 102 -0.52 6.75 12.28
C MET A 102 0.86 6.96 11.65
N ALA A 103 1.45 8.14 11.82
CA ALA A 103 2.80 8.42 11.33
C ALA A 103 3.85 7.56 12.04
N GLU A 104 3.72 7.35 13.34
CA GLU A 104 4.58 6.46 14.11
C GLU A 104 4.50 5.02 13.60
N ASP A 105 3.30 4.52 13.36
CA ASP A 105 3.07 3.19 12.81
C ASP A 105 3.64 3.07 11.39
N LEU A 106 3.43 4.07 10.56
CA LEU A 106 3.96 4.13 9.19
C LEU A 106 5.49 4.10 9.18
N ALA A 107 6.13 4.80 10.12
CA ALA A 107 7.59 4.81 10.23
C ALA A 107 8.17 3.40 10.42
N VAL A 108 7.50 2.53 11.17
CA VAL A 108 7.93 1.14 11.36
C VAL A 108 7.87 0.37 10.05
N VAL A 109 6.81 0.55 9.27
CA VAL A 109 6.66 -0.07 7.94
C VAL A 109 7.78 0.37 7.00
N ILE A 110 8.07 1.66 6.97
CA ILE A 110 9.12 2.22 6.11
C ILE A 110 10.49 1.67 6.50
N GLN A 111 10.81 1.62 7.78
CA GLN A 111 12.08 1.09 8.25
C GLN A 111 12.27 -0.38 7.89
N GLN A 112 11.21 -1.16 7.90
CA GLN A 112 11.27 -2.58 7.59
C GLN A 112 11.29 -2.87 6.08
N HIS A 113 10.49 -2.17 5.29
CA HIS A 113 10.25 -2.52 3.88
C HIS A 113 10.81 -1.53 2.88
N ALA A 114 11.03 -0.27 3.26
CA ALA A 114 11.45 0.78 2.35
C ALA A 114 12.47 1.75 3.00
N PRO A 115 13.54 1.24 3.65
CA PRO A 115 14.46 2.11 4.39
C PRO A 115 15.25 3.06 3.49
N LYS A 116 15.32 2.77 2.19
CA LYS A 116 16.05 3.57 1.20
C LYS A 116 15.15 4.37 0.28
N ALA A 117 13.85 4.48 0.58
CA ALA A 117 12.93 5.26 -0.24
C ALA A 117 13.37 6.73 -0.29
N ALA A 118 13.36 7.29 -1.50
CA ALA A 118 13.75 8.68 -1.73
C ALA A 118 12.60 9.67 -1.54
N ALA A 119 11.35 9.16 -1.57
CA ALA A 119 10.16 10.01 -1.46
C ALA A 119 9.01 9.28 -0.78
N ILE A 120 8.19 10.04 -0.10
CA ILE A 120 6.89 9.62 0.41
C ILE A 120 5.85 10.50 -0.27
N VAL A 121 4.85 9.90 -0.88
CA VAL A 121 3.75 10.59 -1.55
C VAL A 121 2.47 10.29 -0.80
N GLY A 122 1.87 11.31 -0.23
CA GLY A 122 0.63 11.19 0.54
C GLY A 122 -0.50 12.00 -0.06
N MET A 123 -1.73 11.56 0.16
CA MET A 123 -2.94 12.24 -0.25
C MET A 123 -3.86 12.44 0.94
N SER A 124 -4.33 13.68 1.15
CA SER A 124 -5.27 14.03 2.22
C SER A 124 -4.75 13.58 3.59
N LEU A 125 -5.40 12.64 4.27
CA LEU A 125 -4.93 12.09 5.54
C LEU A 125 -3.50 11.55 5.47
N GLY A 126 -3.12 10.95 4.34
CA GLY A 126 -1.76 10.43 4.12
C GLY A 126 -0.70 11.52 3.90
N GLY A 127 -1.17 12.73 3.69
CA GLY A 127 -0.27 13.86 3.40
C GLY A 127 0.48 14.45 4.58
#